data_ed9c32177890f93e209861049b825354
#
_entry.id   ed9c32177890f93e209861049b825354
#
_cell.length_a   1.000
_cell.length_b   1.000
_cell.length_c   1.000
_cell.angle_alpha   90.00
_cell.angle_beta   90.00
_cell.angle_gamma   90.00
#
_symmetry.space_group_name_H-M   'P 1'
#
loop_
_entity.id
_entity.type
_entity.pdbx_description
1 polymer ?
#
loop_
_entity_poly.entity_id
_entity_poly.type
_entity_poly.pdbx_seq_one_letter_code
_entity_poly.pdbx_strand_id
1 'polypeptide(L)'
;MDLVTIYSRKECHLCEEAFTVLQKLRADLKFEINEIFIDGDEDLEKLYGEQVPVTLINGEHHDYWKVNPVRFKSSLEKHRQHQ
;
A
#
# COMPACT_ATOMS: atom_id res chain seq x y z
N MET A 1 -11.93 -7.50 8.49
CA MET A 1 -11.15 -7.68 7.25
C MET A 1 -9.93 -6.77 7.27
N ASP A 2 -8.81 -7.25 6.78
CA ASP A 2 -7.60 -6.44 6.76
C ASP A 2 -7.72 -5.24 5.84
N LEU A 3 -7.13 -4.13 6.23
CA LEU A 3 -7.12 -2.90 5.45
C LEU A 3 -5.69 -2.62 4.96
N VAL A 4 -5.54 -2.50 3.66
CA VAL A 4 -4.28 -2.11 3.03
C VAL A 4 -4.43 -0.69 2.53
N THR A 5 -3.56 0.19 3.00
CA THR A 5 -3.54 1.58 2.58
C THR A 5 -2.36 1.81 1.63
N ILE A 6 -2.62 2.46 0.52
CA ILE A 6 -1.56 2.87 -0.41
C ILE A 6 -1.60 4.39 -0.57
N TYR A 7 -0.48 5.04 -0.23
CA TYR A 7 -0.29 6.47 -0.48
C TYR A 7 0.34 6.64 -1.84
N SER A 8 -0.31 7.43 -2.68
CA SER A 8 0.07 7.60 -4.08
C SER A 8 0.12 9.07 -4.46
N ARG A 9 0.72 9.36 -5.60
CA ARG A 9 0.63 10.66 -6.25
C ARG A 9 -0.10 10.52 -7.57
N LYS A 10 -0.74 11.59 -8.01
CA LYS A 10 -1.31 11.66 -9.36
C LYS A 10 -0.16 11.62 -10.37
N GLU A 11 -0.42 11.03 -11.52
CA GLU A 11 0.59 10.90 -12.58
C GLU A 11 1.87 10.19 -12.14
N CYS A 12 1.75 9.24 -11.22
CA CYS A 12 2.86 8.44 -10.73
C CYS A 12 2.77 7.02 -11.29
N HIS A 13 3.66 6.71 -12.21
CA HIS A 13 3.66 5.40 -12.88
C HIS A 13 3.90 4.25 -11.89
N LEU A 14 4.84 4.41 -10.98
CA LEU A 14 5.12 3.40 -9.96
C LEU A 14 3.93 3.19 -9.03
N CYS A 15 3.20 4.26 -8.73
CA CYS A 15 2.00 4.16 -7.89
C CYS A 15 0.90 3.36 -8.60
N GLU A 16 0.74 3.57 -9.89
CA GLU A 16 -0.23 2.82 -10.70
C GLU A 16 0.12 1.33 -10.74
N GLU A 17 1.39 1.01 -10.93
CA GLU A 17 1.86 -0.37 -10.95
C GLU A 17 1.62 -1.05 -9.60
N ALA A 18 1.95 -0.38 -8.51
CA ALA A 18 1.75 -0.90 -7.16
C ALA A 18 0.27 -1.16 -6.88
N PHE A 19 -0.60 -0.23 -7.27
CA PHE A 19 -2.04 -0.38 -7.10
C PHE A 19 -2.57 -1.58 -7.89
N THR A 20 -2.09 -1.76 -9.12
CA THR A 20 -2.48 -2.91 -9.95
C THR A 20 -2.09 -4.23 -9.30
N VAL A 21 -0.87 -4.31 -8.75
CA VAL A 21 -0.42 -5.51 -8.03
C VAL A 21 -1.32 -5.78 -6.82
N LEU A 22 -1.64 -4.75 -6.04
CA LEU A 22 -2.51 -4.90 -4.88
C LEU A 22 -3.92 -5.38 -5.27
N GLN A 23 -4.46 -4.87 -6.37
CA GLN A 23 -5.77 -5.32 -6.84
C GLN A 23 -5.78 -6.81 -7.20
N LYS A 24 -4.72 -7.29 -7.82
CA LYS A 24 -4.59 -8.71 -8.14
C LYS A 24 -4.47 -9.57 -6.87
N LEU A 25 -3.68 -9.12 -5.92
CA LEU A 25 -3.52 -9.82 -4.66
C LEU A 25 -4.81 -9.82 -3.83
N ARG A 26 -5.60 -8.76 -3.93
CA ARG A 26 -6.87 -8.65 -3.23
C ARG A 26 -7.83 -9.77 -3.61
N ALA A 27 -7.85 -10.14 -4.88
CA ALA A 27 -8.74 -11.21 -5.35
C ALA A 27 -8.45 -12.54 -4.63
N ASP A 28 -7.17 -12.84 -4.38
CA ASP A 28 -6.74 -14.08 -3.74
C ASP A 28 -6.74 -14.01 -2.22
N LEU A 29 -6.26 -12.89 -1.67
CA LEU A 29 -5.99 -12.78 -0.23
C LEU A 29 -7.10 -12.12 0.57
N LYS A 30 -8.06 -11.50 -0.11
CA LYS A 30 -9.27 -10.93 0.50
C LYS A 30 -8.97 -9.87 1.57
N PHE A 31 -8.70 -8.67 1.12
CA PHE A 31 -8.51 -7.49 1.98
C PHE A 31 -9.16 -6.28 1.32
N GLU A 32 -9.27 -5.19 2.06
CA GLU A 32 -9.75 -3.93 1.52
C GLU A 32 -8.57 -3.03 1.16
N ILE A 33 -8.71 -2.25 0.10
CA ILE A 33 -7.69 -1.29 -0.33
C ILE A 33 -8.25 0.12 -0.15
N ASN A 34 -7.45 0.96 0.49
CA ASN A 34 -7.72 2.39 0.61
C ASN A 34 -6.59 3.15 -0.09
N GLU A 35 -6.88 3.74 -1.23
CA GLU A 35 -5.89 4.53 -1.96
C GLU A 35 -6.05 6.01 -1.58
N ILE A 36 -4.97 6.60 -1.10
CA ILE A 36 -4.93 7.99 -0.68
C ILE A 36 -3.89 8.74 -1.50
N PHE A 37 -4.34 9.75 -2.24
CA PHE A 37 -3.42 10.62 -2.97
C PHE A 37 -2.89 11.70 -2.04
N ILE A 38 -1.58 11.87 -2.00
CA ILE A 38 -0.95 12.84 -1.10
C ILE A 38 -0.89 14.25 -1.69
N ASP A 39 -1.23 14.41 -2.98
CA ASP A 39 -1.20 15.71 -3.64
C ASP A 39 -2.09 16.72 -2.92
N GLY A 40 -1.53 17.87 -2.58
CA GLY A 40 -2.25 18.92 -1.88
C GLY A 40 -2.34 18.78 -0.38
N ASP A 41 -1.84 17.69 0.20
CA ASP A 41 -1.76 17.50 1.65
C ASP A 41 -0.31 17.69 2.09
N GLU A 42 -0.02 18.83 2.70
CA GLU A 42 1.35 19.17 3.07
C GLU A 42 2.00 18.18 4.03
N ASP A 43 1.23 17.67 4.99
CA ASP A 43 1.76 16.71 5.97
C ASP A 43 2.11 15.39 5.31
N LEU A 44 1.24 14.88 4.44
CA LEU A 44 1.50 13.64 3.72
C LEU A 44 2.64 13.80 2.72
N GLU A 45 2.74 14.95 2.07
CA GLU A 45 3.83 15.23 1.15
C GLU A 45 5.18 15.25 1.86
N LYS A 46 5.23 15.77 3.09
CA LYS A 46 6.45 15.75 3.89
C LYS A 46 6.83 14.33 4.31
N LEU A 47 5.83 13.53 4.72
CA LEU A 47 6.07 12.17 5.19
C LEU A 47 6.45 11.21 4.06
N TYR A 48 5.77 11.30 2.93
CA TYR A 48 5.84 10.28 1.89
C TYR A 48 6.23 10.77 0.51
N GLY A 49 6.46 12.06 0.34
CA GLY A 49 6.62 12.69 -0.98
C GLY A 49 7.61 12.03 -1.92
N GLU A 50 8.73 11.55 -1.40
CA GLU A 50 9.77 10.90 -2.19
C GLU A 50 9.71 9.37 -2.11
N GLN A 51 8.81 8.84 -1.30
CA GLN A 51 8.72 7.40 -1.04
C GLN A 51 7.52 6.73 -1.72
N VAL A 52 6.62 7.52 -2.32
CA VAL A 52 5.43 6.94 -2.94
C VAL A 52 5.79 6.01 -4.10
N PRO A 53 5.06 4.90 -4.28
CA PRO A 53 3.94 4.46 -3.45
C PRO A 53 4.37 3.89 -2.10
N VAL A 54 3.64 4.25 -1.05
CA VAL A 54 3.87 3.72 0.31
C VAL A 54 2.70 2.83 0.69
N THR A 55 3.00 1.61 1.13
CA THR A 55 1.98 0.61 1.47
C THR A 55 1.98 0.34 2.96
N LEU A 56 0.79 0.38 3.56
CA LEU A 56 0.60 0.04 4.96
C LEU A 56 -0.40 -1.12 5.07
N ILE A 57 -0.15 -2.02 6.01
CA ILE A 57 -1.06 -3.13 6.32
C ILE A 57 -1.60 -2.88 7.72
N ASN A 58 -2.92 -2.68 7.82
CA ASN A 58 -3.58 -2.39 9.10
C ASN A 58 -2.93 -1.23 9.86
N GLY A 59 -2.51 -0.20 9.14
CA GLY A 59 -1.90 0.99 9.72
C GLY A 59 -0.40 0.90 9.95
N GLU A 60 0.22 -0.25 9.75
CA GLU A 60 1.65 -0.43 9.91
C GLU A 60 2.36 -0.32 8.57
N HIS A 61 3.46 0.43 8.52
CA HIS A 61 4.27 0.59 7.33
C HIS A 61 4.79 -0.78 6.86
N HIS A 62 4.52 -1.11 5.59
CA HIS A 62 5.00 -2.36 5.00
C HIS A 62 6.17 -2.13 4.06
N ASP A 63 5.98 -1.27 3.04
CA ASP A 63 7.00 -1.06 2.02
C ASP A 63 6.78 0.28 1.32
N TYR A 64 7.77 0.69 0.56
CA TYR A 64 7.69 1.90 -0.26
C TYR A 64 8.28 1.62 -1.64
N TRP A 65 7.93 2.49 -2.63
CA TRP A 65 8.30 2.47 -4.04
C TRP A 65 7.64 1.38 -4.87
N LYS A 66 7.54 0.15 -4.37
CA LYS A 66 6.92 -0.93 -5.13
C LYS A 66 6.26 -1.93 -4.19
N VAL A 67 5.40 -2.77 -4.75
CA VAL A 67 4.80 -3.89 -4.00
C VAL A 67 5.39 -5.18 -4.54
N ASN A 68 6.10 -5.90 -3.68
CA ASN A 68 6.58 -7.25 -3.99
C ASN A 68 5.50 -8.24 -3.51
N PRO A 69 4.89 -9.01 -4.43
CA PRO A 69 3.78 -9.89 -4.06
C PRO A 69 4.14 -10.93 -2.98
N VAL A 70 5.33 -11.49 -3.03
CA VAL A 70 5.76 -12.51 -2.08
C VAL A 70 5.94 -11.91 -0.69
N ARG A 71 6.60 -10.77 -0.59
CA ARG A 71 6.80 -10.07 0.69
C ARG A 71 5.48 -9.58 1.26
N PHE A 72 4.60 -9.07 0.41
CA PHE A 72 3.30 -8.60 0.84
C PHE A 72 2.47 -9.74 1.43
N LYS A 73 2.39 -10.86 0.73
CA LYS A 73 1.66 -12.03 1.21
C LYS A 73 2.19 -12.50 2.57
N SER A 74 3.50 -12.59 2.70
CA SER A 74 4.14 -13.00 3.95
C SER A 74 3.81 -12.05 5.10
N SER A 75 3.88 -10.74 4.85
CA SER A 75 3.55 -9.74 5.86
C SER A 75 2.08 -9.78 6.27
N LEU A 76 1.19 -9.96 5.30
CA LEU A 76 -0.25 -10.05 5.58
C LEU A 76 -0.55 -11.29 6.43
N GLU A 77 0.07 -12.42 6.13
CA GLU A 77 -0.09 -13.64 6.92
C GLU A 77 0.37 -13.45 8.35
N LYS A 78 1.46 -12.73 8.57
CA LYS A 78 1.93 -12.41 9.93
C LYS A 78 0.91 -11.58 10.68
N HIS A 79 0.30 -10.58 10.05
CA HIS A 79 -0.77 -9.79 10.67
C HIS A 79 -1.94 -10.68 11.06
N ARG A 80 -2.31 -11.62 10.21
CA ARG A 80 -3.43 -12.51 10.47
C ARG A 80 -3.16 -13.49 11.61
N GLN A 81 -1.91 -13.90 11.78
CA GLN A 81 -1.52 -14.80 12.87
C GLN A 81 -1.57 -14.13 14.24
N HIS A 82 -1.50 -12.81 14.28
CA HIS A 82 -1.49 -12.04 15.53
C HIS A 82 -2.84 -11.42 15.88
N GLN A 83 -3.89 -11.78 15.16
CA GLN A 83 -5.26 -11.30 15.43
C GLN A 83 -6.04 -12.20 16.36
#